data_741e480d30e6681a26506f3033baaabc
#
_entry.id   741e480d30e6681a26506f3033baaabc
#
_cell.length_a   1.000
_cell.length_b   1.000
_cell.length_c   1.000
_cell.angle_alpha   90.00
_cell.angle_beta   90.00
_cell.angle_gamma   90.00
#
_symmetry.space_group_name_H-M   'P 1'
#
loop_
_entity.id
_entity.type
_entity.pdbx_description
1 polymer ?
#
loop_
_entity_poly.entity_id
_entity_poly.type
_entity_poly.pdbx_seq_one_letter_code
_entity_poly.pdbx_strand_id
1 'polypeptide(L)'
;MDAYPYRASRRVNASKRKRSMPGDLTIRFVTHQDYERWLPLWDGYNAFYGRSGPTGLAPEITAMTWARFFDAYEPVHALVAESGGELLGLTHYLFHRSTTMIEPNCYLQDLFTSAGARGKGVGRALINGVYEQARLAGGSRVYWQTHETNHTAMQLYDKVAERSGFVVYRKML
;
A
#
# COMPACT_ATOMS: atom_id res chain seq x y z
N MET A 1 12.65 16.50 26.97
CA MET A 1 12.09 15.33 26.28
C MET A 1 11.50 15.84 24.98
N ASP A 2 12.36 15.95 23.97
CA ASP A 2 11.99 16.59 22.71
C ASP A 2 11.26 15.61 21.81
N ALA A 3 10.07 16.04 21.40
CA ALA A 3 9.23 15.30 20.44
C ALA A 3 10.00 15.17 19.11
N TYR A 4 10.08 13.96 18.58
CA TYR A 4 10.69 13.66 17.29
C TYR A 4 9.97 14.41 16.17
N PRO A 5 10.65 15.27 15.41
CA PRO A 5 10.06 15.88 14.23
C PRO A 5 10.23 14.93 13.03
N TYR A 6 9.36 13.96 12.86
CA TYR A 6 9.16 13.34 11.54
C TYR A 6 8.27 14.27 10.72
N ARG A 7 8.81 15.40 10.31
CA ARG A 7 8.21 16.26 9.29
C ARG A 7 8.70 15.75 7.94
N ALA A 8 7.93 14.91 7.28
CA ALA A 8 8.06 14.73 5.85
C ALA A 8 7.81 16.09 5.19
N SER A 9 8.89 16.77 4.77
CA SER A 9 8.76 18.01 4.01
C SER A 9 8.09 17.69 2.69
N ARG A 10 6.83 18.09 2.56
CA ARG A 10 6.11 18.14 1.28
C ARG A 10 6.76 19.18 0.37
N ARG A 11 7.90 18.87 -0.23
CA ARG A 11 8.36 19.58 -1.42
C ARG A 11 8.01 18.73 -2.62
N VAL A 12 6.83 18.99 -3.15
CA VAL A 12 6.47 18.61 -4.51
C VAL A 12 7.41 19.36 -5.45
N ASN A 13 8.42 18.68 -5.94
CA ASN A 13 9.22 19.21 -7.04
C ASN A 13 8.40 19.02 -8.33
N ALA A 14 7.70 20.07 -8.72
CA ALA A 14 7.09 20.16 -10.04
C ALA A 14 8.21 20.29 -11.08
N SER A 15 8.18 19.42 -12.06
CA SER A 15 8.83 19.52 -13.36
C SER A 15 9.78 18.37 -13.70
N LYS A 16 9.18 17.37 -14.39
CA LYS A 16 9.69 16.89 -15.67
C LYS A 16 8.52 16.21 -16.37
N ARG A 17 7.90 16.90 -17.33
CA ARG A 17 6.95 16.30 -18.26
C ARG A 17 7.65 15.15 -18.99
N LYS A 18 7.45 13.93 -18.55
CA LYS A 18 7.66 12.74 -19.36
C LYS A 18 6.53 12.69 -20.39
N ARG A 19 6.86 12.46 -21.65
CA ARG A 19 5.89 12.22 -22.74
C ARG A 19 4.94 11.11 -22.32
N SER A 20 3.66 11.43 -22.27
CA SER A 20 2.59 10.49 -21.96
C SER A 20 2.44 9.50 -23.11
N MET A 21 2.50 8.20 -22.80
CA MET A 21 2.01 7.13 -23.66
C MET A 21 0.49 6.98 -23.43
N PRO A 22 -0.32 6.61 -24.44
CA PRO A 22 -1.74 6.36 -24.21
C PRO A 22 -1.90 5.20 -23.24
N GLY A 23 -2.42 5.49 -22.00
CA GLY A 23 -2.58 4.54 -20.93
C GLY A 23 -1.58 4.71 -19.77
N ASP A 24 -1.13 5.93 -19.49
CA ASP A 24 -0.16 6.21 -18.43
C ASP A 24 -0.72 5.81 -17.05
N LEU A 25 -0.14 4.74 -16.51
CA LEU A 25 -0.36 4.31 -15.15
C LEU A 25 0.42 5.25 -14.19
N THR A 26 -0.29 5.93 -13.31
CA THR A 26 0.28 6.82 -12.30
C THR A 26 0.09 6.21 -10.91
N ILE A 27 1.17 6.19 -10.12
CA ILE A 27 1.12 5.84 -8.70
C ILE A 27 1.20 7.13 -7.89
N ARG A 28 0.21 7.35 -7.04
CA ARG A 28 0.12 8.55 -6.21
C ARG A 28 -0.50 8.27 -4.85
N PHE A 29 -0.31 9.18 -3.93
CA PHE A 29 -1.06 9.15 -2.66
C PHE A 29 -2.55 9.31 -2.91
N VAL A 30 -3.35 8.72 -2.03
CA VAL A 30 -4.79 9.01 -1.95
C VAL A 30 -5.01 10.47 -1.54
N THR A 31 -6.13 11.03 -1.97
CA THR A 31 -6.66 12.32 -1.54
C THR A 31 -8.06 12.13 -0.93
N HIS A 32 -8.56 13.08 -0.17
CA HIS A 32 -9.93 13.00 0.36
C HIS A 32 -11.01 12.78 -0.71
N GLN A 33 -10.76 13.22 -1.94
CA GLN A 33 -11.67 13.08 -3.07
C GLN A 33 -11.70 11.65 -3.65
N ASP A 34 -10.79 10.78 -3.24
CA ASP A 34 -10.71 9.43 -3.77
C ASP A 34 -11.59 8.41 -3.04
N TYR A 35 -12.27 8.79 -1.94
CA TYR A 35 -13.00 7.85 -1.10
C TYR A 35 -13.94 6.94 -1.88
N GLU A 36 -14.82 7.51 -2.69
CA GLU A 36 -15.82 6.78 -3.47
C GLU A 36 -15.19 5.84 -4.53
N ARG A 37 -14.00 6.18 -5.03
CA ARG A 37 -13.25 5.35 -5.99
C ARG A 37 -12.35 4.31 -5.31
N TRP A 38 -11.87 4.62 -4.09
CA TRP A 38 -11.07 3.72 -3.27
C TRP A 38 -11.92 2.63 -2.63
N LEU A 39 -13.14 2.93 -2.17
CA LEU A 39 -14.01 2.01 -1.45
C LEU A 39 -14.28 0.70 -2.20
N PRO A 40 -14.61 0.68 -3.51
CA PRO A 40 -14.79 -0.56 -4.24
C PRO A 40 -13.53 -1.43 -4.33
N LEU A 41 -12.34 -0.81 -4.36
CA LEU A 41 -11.07 -1.55 -4.33
C LEU A 41 -10.81 -2.15 -2.94
N TRP A 42 -11.13 -1.41 -1.89
CA TRP A 42 -11.05 -1.86 -0.51
C TRP A 42 -12.01 -3.02 -0.23
N ASP A 43 -13.24 -2.93 -0.71
CA ASP A 43 -14.22 -4.01 -0.62
C ASP A 43 -13.77 -5.25 -1.40
N GLY A 44 -13.22 -5.06 -2.59
CA GLY A 44 -12.64 -6.14 -3.40
C GLY A 44 -11.46 -6.84 -2.72
N TYR A 45 -10.57 -6.09 -2.05
CA TYR A 45 -9.51 -6.64 -1.22
C TYR A 45 -10.06 -7.46 -0.06
N ASN A 46 -11.04 -6.93 0.66
CA ASN A 46 -11.67 -7.62 1.78
C ASN A 46 -12.39 -8.89 1.33
N ALA A 47 -13.14 -8.83 0.25
CA ALA A 47 -13.83 -9.98 -0.33
C ALA A 47 -12.85 -11.11 -0.72
N PHE A 48 -11.68 -10.77 -1.24
CA PHE A 48 -10.62 -11.75 -1.55
C PHE A 48 -10.19 -12.57 -0.32
N TYR A 49 -10.22 -11.96 0.86
CA TYR A 49 -9.91 -12.63 2.14
C TYR A 49 -11.16 -13.14 2.88
N GLY A 50 -12.30 -13.28 2.19
CA GLY A 50 -13.53 -13.81 2.77
C GLY A 50 -14.27 -12.84 3.69
N ARG A 51 -13.89 -11.56 3.69
CA ARG A 51 -14.55 -10.50 4.49
C ARG A 51 -15.59 -9.77 3.61
N SER A 52 -16.72 -10.42 3.39
CA SER A 52 -17.83 -9.85 2.61
C SER A 52 -19.17 -10.37 3.12
N GLY A 53 -20.27 -9.66 2.84
CA GLY A 53 -21.59 -10.03 3.35
C GLY A 53 -21.61 -10.15 4.88
N PRO A 54 -22.09 -11.27 5.45
CA PRO A 54 -22.18 -11.46 6.90
C PRO A 54 -20.81 -11.46 7.62
N THR A 55 -19.71 -11.69 6.89
CA THR A 55 -18.34 -11.66 7.43
C THR A 55 -17.61 -10.36 7.04
N GLY A 56 -18.31 -9.38 6.51
CA GLY A 56 -17.76 -8.09 6.13
C GLY A 56 -17.18 -7.32 7.31
N LEU A 57 -16.29 -6.38 7.01
CA LEU A 57 -15.80 -5.46 8.04
C LEU A 57 -16.96 -4.59 8.55
N ALA A 58 -16.93 -4.29 9.84
CA ALA A 58 -17.80 -3.28 10.40
C ALA A 58 -17.50 -1.92 9.74
N PRO A 59 -18.53 -1.11 9.39
CA PRO A 59 -18.34 0.16 8.66
C PRO A 59 -17.35 1.11 9.33
N GLU A 60 -17.31 1.13 10.66
CA GLU A 60 -16.40 1.95 11.45
C GLU A 60 -14.92 1.57 11.23
N ILE A 61 -14.61 0.32 10.90
CA ILE A 61 -13.23 -0.10 10.57
C ILE A 61 -12.80 0.54 9.25
N THR A 62 -13.67 0.54 8.25
CA THR A 62 -13.41 1.18 6.95
C THR A 62 -13.25 2.69 7.11
N ALA A 63 -14.14 3.34 7.87
CA ALA A 63 -14.07 4.76 8.15
C ALA A 63 -12.78 5.13 8.90
N MET A 64 -12.40 4.36 9.92
CA MET A 64 -11.18 4.56 10.68
C MET A 64 -9.93 4.35 9.80
N THR A 65 -9.91 3.30 8.97
CA THR A 65 -8.82 3.02 8.04
C THR A 65 -8.62 4.19 7.09
N TRP A 66 -9.68 4.72 6.53
CA TRP A 66 -9.63 5.89 5.65
C TRP A 66 -9.10 7.14 6.36
N ALA A 67 -9.61 7.43 7.57
CA ALA A 67 -9.18 8.58 8.36
C ALA A 67 -7.68 8.57 8.67
N ARG A 68 -7.11 7.40 8.98
CA ARG A 68 -5.69 7.22 9.28
C ARG A 68 -4.75 7.65 8.16
N PHE A 69 -5.15 7.54 6.90
CA PHE A 69 -4.29 7.97 5.78
C PHE A 69 -4.01 9.47 5.76
N PHE A 70 -4.79 10.26 6.47
CA PHE A 70 -4.69 11.73 6.52
C PHE A 70 -4.26 12.25 7.88
N ASP A 71 -4.17 11.38 8.88
CA ASP A 71 -3.69 11.73 10.21
C ASP A 71 -2.16 11.73 10.22
N ALA A 72 -1.56 12.87 10.60
CA ALA A 72 -0.12 13.02 10.64
C ALA A 72 0.57 12.22 11.76
N TYR A 73 -0.20 11.74 12.73
CA TYR A 73 0.30 10.94 13.85
C TYR A 73 0.19 9.43 13.60
N GLU A 74 -0.56 9.03 12.59
CA GLU A 74 -0.68 7.63 12.20
C GLU A 74 0.42 7.25 11.20
N PRO A 75 1.12 6.11 11.41
CA PRO A 75 2.17 5.66 10.51
C PRO A 75 1.64 4.96 9.25
N VAL A 76 0.35 5.08 8.96
CA VAL A 76 -0.34 4.35 7.89
C VAL A 76 -0.50 5.26 6.68
N HIS A 77 -0.11 4.74 5.53
CA HIS A 77 -0.13 5.45 4.26
C HIS A 77 -0.84 4.65 3.18
N ALA A 78 -1.40 5.33 2.19
CA ALA A 78 -2.05 4.71 1.05
C ALA A 78 -1.57 5.28 -0.28
N LEU A 79 -1.25 4.39 -1.23
CA LEU A 79 -1.06 4.73 -2.63
C LEU A 79 -2.15 4.08 -3.47
N VAL A 80 -2.48 4.74 -4.55
CA VAL A 80 -3.38 4.22 -5.59
C VAL A 80 -2.69 4.23 -6.93
N ALA A 81 -3.09 3.29 -7.78
CA ALA A 81 -2.72 3.22 -9.18
C ALA A 81 -3.88 3.78 -10.00
N GLU A 82 -3.62 4.86 -10.73
CA GLU A 82 -4.63 5.56 -11.54
C GLU A 82 -4.24 5.52 -13.03
N SER A 83 -5.23 5.29 -13.89
CA SER A 83 -5.10 5.42 -15.35
C SER A 83 -6.44 5.84 -15.94
N GLY A 84 -6.42 6.84 -16.83
CA GLY A 84 -7.63 7.35 -17.47
C GLY A 84 -8.68 7.89 -16.50
N GLY A 85 -8.30 8.35 -15.31
CA GLY A 85 -9.20 8.86 -14.27
C GLY A 85 -9.82 7.78 -13.38
N GLU A 86 -9.50 6.49 -13.63
CA GLU A 86 -9.99 5.37 -12.82
C GLU A 86 -8.90 4.82 -11.90
N LEU A 87 -9.27 4.43 -10.69
CA LEU A 87 -8.39 3.73 -9.76
C LEU A 87 -8.38 2.22 -10.08
N LEU A 88 -7.22 1.68 -10.41
CA LEU A 88 -7.03 0.31 -10.85
C LEU A 88 -6.52 -0.61 -9.73
N GLY A 89 -6.02 -0.04 -8.64
CA GLY A 89 -5.50 -0.77 -7.50
C GLY A 89 -5.10 0.14 -6.36
N LEU A 90 -4.89 -0.45 -5.20
CA LEU A 90 -4.45 0.22 -3.99
C LEU A 90 -3.33 -0.56 -3.30
N THR A 91 -2.57 0.14 -2.48
CA THR A 91 -1.68 -0.45 -1.47
C THR A 91 -1.69 0.41 -0.22
N HIS A 92 -1.73 -0.25 0.94
CA HIS A 92 -1.53 0.38 2.23
C HIS A 92 -0.20 -0.09 2.80
N TYR A 93 0.53 0.80 3.44
CA TYR A 93 1.80 0.47 4.07
C TYR A 93 2.01 1.33 5.30
N LEU A 94 2.88 0.87 6.17
CA LEU A 94 3.20 1.57 7.41
C LEU A 94 4.68 1.46 7.74
N PHE A 95 5.17 2.42 8.52
CA PHE A 95 6.52 2.40 9.05
C PHE A 95 6.51 1.99 10.52
N HIS A 96 7.50 1.18 10.90
CA HIS A 96 7.73 0.84 12.30
C HIS A 96 9.22 0.79 12.64
N ARG A 97 9.53 0.94 13.91
CA ARG A 97 10.90 0.84 14.40
C ARG A 97 11.36 -0.61 14.50
N SER A 98 12.67 -0.79 14.44
CA SER A 98 13.37 -2.03 14.77
C SER A 98 14.28 -1.76 15.98
N THR A 99 14.52 -2.78 16.78
CA THR A 99 15.49 -2.71 17.90
C THR A 99 16.92 -2.96 17.44
N THR A 100 17.10 -3.43 16.22
CA THR A 100 18.41 -3.79 15.64
C THR A 100 18.81 -2.87 14.48
N MET A 101 18.04 -1.83 14.19
CA MET A 101 18.27 -0.89 13.09
C MET A 101 17.89 0.53 13.52
N ILE A 102 18.62 1.52 13.04
CA ILE A 102 18.30 2.95 13.24
C ILE A 102 17.17 3.35 12.29
N GLU A 103 17.25 2.89 11.05
CA GLU A 103 16.30 3.19 9.98
C GLU A 103 14.94 2.52 10.24
N PRO A 104 13.84 3.13 9.79
CA PRO A 104 12.53 2.51 9.87
C PRO A 104 12.41 1.31 8.91
N ASN A 105 11.64 0.31 9.32
CA ASN A 105 11.15 -0.71 8.41
C ASN A 105 9.83 -0.28 7.82
N CYS A 106 9.58 -0.66 6.57
CA CYS A 106 8.30 -0.46 5.90
C CYS A 106 7.59 -1.82 5.78
N TYR A 107 6.38 -1.90 6.32
CA TYR A 107 5.49 -3.04 6.15
C TYR A 107 4.42 -2.70 5.11
N LEU A 108 4.41 -3.42 3.99
CA LEU A 108 3.36 -3.34 3.00
C LEU A 108 2.20 -4.22 3.49
N GLN A 109 1.15 -3.56 3.99
CA GLN A 109 0.04 -4.20 4.69
C GLN A 109 -0.95 -4.83 3.71
N ASP A 110 -1.39 -4.06 2.72
CA ASP A 110 -2.41 -4.46 1.77
C ASP A 110 -1.99 -4.14 0.34
N LEU A 111 -2.28 -5.05 -0.59
CA LEU A 111 -2.06 -4.85 -2.02
C LEU A 111 -3.24 -5.45 -2.79
N PHE A 112 -3.90 -4.63 -3.58
CA PHE A 112 -5.01 -5.09 -4.42
C PHE A 112 -4.97 -4.46 -5.81
N THR A 113 -5.35 -5.27 -6.79
CA THR A 113 -5.55 -4.83 -8.17
C THR A 113 -6.92 -5.33 -8.63
N SER A 114 -7.74 -4.42 -9.17
CA SER A 114 -9.05 -4.75 -9.72
C SER A 114 -8.94 -5.87 -10.78
N ALA A 115 -9.96 -6.71 -10.90
CA ALA A 115 -9.93 -7.87 -11.77
C ALA A 115 -9.56 -7.51 -13.23
N GLY A 116 -10.15 -6.43 -13.75
CA GLY A 116 -9.90 -5.96 -15.12
C GLY A 116 -8.50 -5.38 -15.37
N ALA A 117 -7.76 -5.08 -14.29
CA ALA A 117 -6.41 -4.52 -14.36
C ALA A 117 -5.30 -5.53 -14.02
N ARG A 118 -5.66 -6.77 -13.68
CA ARG A 118 -4.68 -7.83 -13.40
C ARG A 118 -3.86 -8.18 -14.65
N GLY A 119 -2.61 -8.58 -14.44
CA GLY A 119 -1.69 -8.93 -15.52
C GLY A 119 -1.11 -7.72 -16.28
N LYS A 120 -1.56 -6.50 -15.99
CA LYS A 120 -1.13 -5.26 -16.67
C LYS A 120 -0.04 -4.48 -15.90
N GLY A 121 0.63 -5.10 -14.94
CA GLY A 121 1.74 -4.50 -14.20
C GLY A 121 1.33 -3.60 -13.02
N VAL A 122 0.05 -3.40 -12.74
CA VAL A 122 -0.47 -2.50 -11.69
C VAL A 122 0.09 -2.88 -10.30
N GLY A 123 0.02 -4.16 -9.92
CA GLY A 123 0.56 -4.61 -8.63
C GLY A 123 2.06 -4.37 -8.48
N ARG A 124 2.85 -4.58 -9.55
CA ARG A 124 4.28 -4.28 -9.57
C ARG A 124 4.53 -2.77 -9.40
N ALA A 125 3.76 -1.94 -10.08
CA ALA A 125 3.89 -0.49 -9.99
C ALA A 125 3.58 0.01 -8.57
N LEU A 126 2.55 -0.53 -7.92
CA LEU A 126 2.22 -0.21 -6.52
C LEU A 126 3.36 -0.62 -5.56
N ILE A 127 3.92 -1.83 -5.69
CA ILE A 127 5.06 -2.28 -4.88
C ILE A 127 6.26 -1.34 -5.09
N ASN A 128 6.58 -0.99 -6.33
CA ASN A 128 7.66 -0.05 -6.64
C ASN A 128 7.40 1.34 -6.04
N GLY A 129 6.12 1.79 -6.03
CA GLY A 129 5.72 3.02 -5.35
C GLY A 129 6.02 2.96 -3.84
N VAL A 130 5.74 1.84 -3.18
CA VAL A 130 6.08 1.64 -1.76
C VAL A 130 7.60 1.62 -1.56
N TYR A 131 8.37 0.99 -2.44
CA TYR A 131 9.84 1.02 -2.37
C TYR A 131 10.39 2.44 -2.45
N GLU A 132 9.83 3.27 -3.32
CA GLU A 132 10.24 4.67 -3.44
C GLU A 132 9.91 5.44 -2.16
N GLN A 133 8.70 5.28 -1.60
CA GLN A 133 8.33 5.93 -0.34
C GLN A 133 9.21 5.46 0.82
N ALA A 134 9.54 4.17 0.86
CA ALA A 134 10.44 3.64 1.88
C ALA A 134 11.84 4.27 1.79
N ARG A 135 12.41 4.42 0.57
CA ARG A 135 13.71 5.09 0.38
C ARG A 135 13.66 6.56 0.79
N LEU A 136 12.59 7.27 0.42
CA LEU A 136 12.40 8.68 0.79
C LEU A 136 12.28 8.88 2.31
N ALA A 137 11.75 7.88 3.02
CA ALA A 137 11.67 7.85 4.47
C ALA A 137 12.99 7.40 5.14
N GLY A 138 14.04 7.08 4.36
CA GLY A 138 15.30 6.55 4.87
C GLY A 138 15.23 5.08 5.29
N GLY A 139 14.15 4.37 4.93
CA GLY A 139 13.99 2.95 5.25
C GLY A 139 14.89 2.07 4.38
N SER A 140 15.43 1.03 4.98
CA SER A 140 16.34 0.07 4.33
C SER A 140 15.64 -1.24 3.92
N ARG A 141 14.41 -1.47 4.39
CA ARG A 141 13.68 -2.71 4.13
C ARG A 141 12.19 -2.45 3.94
N VAL A 142 11.62 -3.08 2.89
CA VAL A 142 10.18 -3.27 2.72
C VAL A 142 9.90 -4.77 2.79
N TYR A 143 8.88 -5.17 3.53
CA TYR A 143 8.47 -6.56 3.63
C TYR A 143 6.95 -6.67 3.73
N TRP A 144 6.42 -7.84 3.43
CA TRP A 144 4.99 -8.15 3.51
C TRP A 144 4.77 -9.62 3.81
N GLN A 145 3.51 -9.97 4.05
CA GLN A 145 3.05 -11.33 4.24
C GLN A 145 2.00 -11.66 3.18
N THR A 146 1.93 -12.91 2.80
CA THR A 146 0.86 -13.41 1.93
C THR A 146 0.49 -14.81 2.38
N HIS A 147 -0.74 -15.22 2.09
CA HIS A 147 -1.15 -16.60 2.35
C HIS A 147 -0.39 -17.55 1.41
N GLU A 148 0.05 -18.70 1.94
CA GLU A 148 0.82 -19.69 1.17
C GLU A 148 0.11 -20.20 -0.09
N THR A 149 -1.23 -20.17 -0.09
CA THR A 149 -2.06 -20.56 -1.25
C THR A 149 -2.24 -19.44 -2.28
N ASN A 150 -1.73 -18.23 -2.04
CA ASN A 150 -1.84 -17.10 -2.98
C ASN A 150 -0.79 -17.19 -4.10
N HIS A 151 -0.78 -18.31 -4.82
CA HIS A 151 0.21 -18.60 -5.85
C HIS A 151 0.30 -17.53 -6.94
N THR A 152 -0.84 -16.92 -7.30
CA THR A 152 -0.88 -15.86 -8.33
C THR A 152 -0.07 -14.64 -7.90
N ALA A 153 -0.24 -14.16 -6.68
CA ALA A 153 0.52 -13.03 -6.17
C ALA A 153 2.00 -13.39 -5.94
N MET A 154 2.28 -14.62 -5.47
CA MET A 154 3.65 -15.10 -5.25
C MET A 154 4.48 -15.12 -6.54
N GLN A 155 3.87 -15.37 -7.72
CA GLN A 155 4.57 -15.24 -9.01
C GLN A 155 5.08 -13.82 -9.29
N LEU A 156 4.40 -12.80 -8.78
CA LEU A 156 4.87 -11.43 -8.82
C LEU A 156 5.94 -11.18 -7.75
N TYR A 157 5.68 -11.63 -6.53
CA TYR A 157 6.56 -11.39 -5.38
C TYR A 157 7.96 -11.97 -5.59
N ASP A 158 8.05 -13.20 -6.08
CA ASP A 158 9.32 -13.87 -6.42
C ASP A 158 10.16 -13.14 -7.51
N LYS A 159 9.55 -12.15 -8.23
CA LYS A 159 10.21 -11.31 -9.24
C LYS A 159 10.63 -9.93 -8.73
N VAL A 160 10.17 -9.53 -7.56
CA VAL A 160 10.38 -8.17 -7.01
C VAL A 160 10.98 -8.18 -5.62
N ALA A 161 11.04 -9.35 -4.97
CA ALA A 161 11.61 -9.55 -3.64
C ALA A 161 12.11 -10.99 -3.49
N GLU A 162 12.68 -11.29 -2.34
CA GLU A 162 13.11 -12.62 -1.93
C GLU A 162 12.29 -13.11 -0.74
N ARG A 163 12.23 -14.42 -0.54
CA ARG A 163 11.61 -15.02 0.65
C ARG A 163 12.56 -14.87 1.82
N SER A 164 12.09 -14.27 2.89
CA SER A 164 12.90 -13.99 4.08
C SER A 164 13.30 -15.24 4.88
N GLY A 165 12.60 -16.37 4.70
CA GLY A 165 12.75 -17.57 5.51
C GLY A 165 12.04 -17.51 6.87
N PHE A 166 11.53 -16.34 7.29
CA PHE A 166 10.75 -16.23 8.52
C PHE A 166 9.31 -16.73 8.34
N VAL A 167 8.76 -17.32 9.39
CA VAL A 167 7.35 -17.72 9.49
C VAL A 167 6.64 -16.83 10.49
N VAL A 168 5.33 -16.67 10.31
CA VAL A 168 4.48 -15.86 11.19
C VAL A 168 3.75 -16.75 12.19
N TYR A 169 3.85 -16.40 13.45
CA TYR A 169 3.03 -16.97 14.52
C TYR A 169 1.96 -15.97 14.94
N ARG A 170 0.73 -16.44 15.13
CA ARG A 170 -0.41 -15.61 15.52
C ARG A 170 -1.19 -16.28 16.64
N LYS A 171 -1.55 -15.49 17.65
CA LYS A 171 -2.53 -15.87 18.69
C LYS A 171 -3.63 -14.83 18.68
N MET A 172 -4.88 -15.27 18.58
CA MET A 172 -6.04 -14.40 18.81
C MET A 172 -6.26 -14.26 20.32
N LEU A 173 -6.55 -13.04 20.76
CA LEU A 173 -6.80 -12.69 22.16
C LEU A 173 -8.29 -12.45 22.39
#